data_8820e75a93769bc36033eeaab684ba1f
#
_entry.id   8820e75a93769bc36033eeaab684ba1f
#
_cell.length_a   1.000
_cell.length_b   1.000
_cell.length_c   1.000
_cell.angle_alpha   90.00
_cell.angle_beta   90.00
_cell.angle_gamma   90.00
#
_symmetry.space_group_name_H-M   'P 1'
#
loop_
_entity.id
_entity.type
_entity.pdbx_description
1 polymer ?
#
loop_
_entity_poly.entity_id
_entity_poly.type
_entity_poly.pdbx_seq_one_letter_code
_entity_poly.pdbx_strand_id
1 'polypeptide(L)'
;MTNAKGSSYASQHQWGIAFDFYRNDGKGAYNESGDFFGRVGQIAKSIGLGWGGDWTSIVDKPHVYLPDWGSGTGVLKQQYGTFERFKQTWAIEKKEYI
;
A
#
# COMPACT_ATOMS: atom_id res chain seq x y z
N MET A 1 -5.95 -1.81 -6.31
CA MET A 1 -6.17 -3.22 -6.69
C MET A 1 -4.84 -3.86 -7.06
N THR A 2 -4.61 -5.07 -6.64
CA THR A 2 -3.36 -5.74 -6.98
C THR A 2 -3.45 -6.44 -8.34
N ASN A 3 -2.36 -6.36 -9.11
CA ASN A 3 -2.21 -7.11 -10.36
C ASN A 3 -1.45 -8.41 -10.15
N ALA A 4 -0.88 -8.63 -8.98
CA ALA A 4 -0.17 -9.86 -8.66
C ALA A 4 -1.16 -10.96 -8.29
N LYS A 5 -0.83 -12.20 -8.62
CA LYS A 5 -1.71 -13.36 -8.40
C LYS A 5 -0.97 -14.45 -7.62
N GLY A 6 -1.74 -15.21 -6.85
CA GLY A 6 -1.25 -16.39 -6.16
C GLY A 6 -0.09 -16.09 -5.23
N SER A 7 0.96 -16.88 -5.34
CA SER A 7 2.11 -16.81 -4.45
C SER A 7 3.23 -15.92 -4.94
N SER A 8 3.00 -15.08 -5.97
CA SER A 8 4.06 -14.22 -6.51
C SER A 8 4.55 -13.17 -5.51
N TYR A 9 3.66 -12.68 -4.65
CA TYR A 9 3.96 -11.64 -3.66
C TYR A 9 4.72 -10.44 -4.26
N ALA A 10 4.38 -10.10 -5.51
CA ALA A 10 4.96 -8.94 -6.20
C ALA A 10 4.27 -7.64 -5.81
N SER A 11 3.03 -7.71 -5.29
CA SER A 11 2.25 -6.55 -4.88
C SER A 11 2.39 -6.28 -3.39
N GLN A 12 2.48 -5.01 -3.02
CA GLN A 12 2.49 -4.58 -1.62
C GLN A 12 1.24 -5.04 -0.86
N HIS A 13 0.09 -5.19 -1.54
CA HIS A 13 -1.14 -5.70 -0.92
C HIS A 13 -0.94 -7.10 -0.36
N GLN A 14 -0.17 -7.94 -1.04
CA GLN A 14 0.09 -9.32 -0.61
C GLN A 14 0.97 -9.38 0.63
N TRP A 15 1.73 -8.33 0.92
CA TRP A 15 2.54 -8.22 2.14
C TRP A 15 1.79 -7.50 3.27
N GLY A 16 0.55 -7.08 3.03
CA GLY A 16 -0.26 -6.43 4.05
C GLY A 16 0.17 -5.00 4.40
N ILE A 17 0.96 -4.37 3.55
CA ILE A 17 1.50 -3.02 3.80
C ILE A 17 0.86 -1.94 2.92
N ALA A 18 -0.18 -2.28 2.18
CA ALA A 18 -0.85 -1.34 1.30
C ALA A 18 -2.34 -1.60 1.26
N PHE A 19 -3.10 -0.56 0.98
CA PHE A 19 -4.53 -0.65 0.74
C PHE A 19 -4.92 0.31 -0.38
N ASP A 20 -6.03 -0.01 -1.05
CA ASP A 20 -6.64 0.89 -2.02
C ASP A 20 -7.81 1.60 -1.38
N PHE A 21 -8.06 2.84 -1.80
CA PHE A 21 -9.24 3.59 -1.38
C PHE A 21 -10.07 3.98 -2.59
N TYR A 22 -11.38 4.17 -2.35
CA TYR A 22 -12.33 4.44 -3.42
C TYR A 22 -13.31 5.52 -2.99
N ARG A 23 -13.83 6.22 -3.98
CA ARG A 23 -14.87 7.21 -3.77
C ARG A 23 -16.20 6.50 -3.52
N ASN A 24 -16.93 6.95 -2.50
CA ASN A 24 -18.20 6.33 -2.13
C ASN A 24 -19.31 7.39 -1.97
N ASP A 25 -19.53 8.17 -3.04
CA ASP A 25 -20.52 9.23 -3.05
C ASP A 25 -21.57 9.06 -4.18
N GLY A 26 -21.63 7.87 -4.78
CA GLY A 26 -22.55 7.56 -5.87
C GLY A 26 -22.12 8.03 -7.24
N LYS A 27 -20.95 8.66 -7.36
CA LYS A 27 -20.45 9.19 -8.63
C LYS A 27 -19.46 8.28 -9.34
N GLY A 28 -19.23 7.07 -8.80
CA GLY A 28 -18.28 6.11 -9.34
C GLY A 28 -17.00 6.04 -8.51
N ALA A 29 -16.54 4.81 -8.27
CA ALA A 29 -15.40 4.55 -7.38
C ALA A 29 -14.12 5.25 -7.83
N TYR A 30 -13.90 5.37 -9.13
CA TYR A 30 -12.70 5.97 -9.71
C TYR A 30 -12.93 7.38 -10.27
N ASN A 31 -14.03 8.02 -9.92
CA ASN A 31 -14.30 9.39 -10.37
C ASN A 31 -13.33 10.37 -9.74
N GLU A 32 -12.57 11.09 -10.57
CA GLU A 32 -11.52 11.99 -10.12
C GLU A 32 -11.98 13.45 -9.97
N SER A 33 -13.28 13.73 -10.15
CA SER A 33 -13.76 15.11 -10.06
C SER A 33 -13.47 15.73 -8.70
N GLY A 34 -13.12 17.01 -8.67
CA GLY A 34 -12.70 17.70 -7.46
C GLY A 34 -11.34 17.25 -6.95
N ASP A 35 -10.55 16.55 -7.77
CA ASP A 35 -9.24 16.02 -7.40
C ASP A 35 -9.30 15.13 -6.15
N PHE A 36 -10.32 14.28 -6.07
CA PHE A 36 -10.57 13.44 -4.90
C PHE A 36 -9.34 12.60 -4.53
N PHE A 37 -8.76 11.87 -5.49
CA PHE A 37 -7.63 10.99 -5.20
C PHE A 37 -6.38 11.78 -4.82
N GLY A 38 -6.15 12.93 -5.45
CA GLY A 38 -5.03 13.80 -5.11
C GLY A 38 -5.14 14.35 -3.69
N ARG A 39 -6.34 14.76 -3.29
CA ARG A 39 -6.57 15.27 -1.93
C ARG A 39 -6.35 14.20 -0.87
N VAL A 40 -6.87 13.00 -1.10
CA VAL A 40 -6.64 11.88 -0.18
C VAL A 40 -5.17 11.48 -0.16
N GLY A 41 -4.51 11.46 -1.32
CA GLY A 41 -3.09 11.17 -1.42
C GLY A 41 -2.23 12.14 -0.62
N GLN A 42 -2.54 13.43 -0.66
CA GLN A 42 -1.82 14.44 0.12
C GLN A 42 -2.02 14.23 1.62
N ILE A 43 -3.23 13.87 2.04
CA ILE A 43 -3.51 13.55 3.45
C ILE A 43 -2.68 12.33 3.88
N ALA A 44 -2.68 11.28 3.07
CA ALA A 44 -1.89 10.08 3.37
C ALA A 44 -0.40 10.41 3.54
N LYS A 45 0.16 11.21 2.65
CA LYS A 45 1.56 11.63 2.73
C LYS A 45 1.83 12.46 3.98
N SER A 46 0.87 13.26 4.42
CA SER A 46 1.02 14.11 5.60
C SER A 46 1.13 13.31 6.89
N ILE A 47 0.62 12.08 6.91
CA ILE A 47 0.71 11.19 8.07
C ILE A 47 1.78 10.10 7.90
N GLY A 48 2.66 10.25 6.91
CA GLY A 48 3.82 9.37 6.73
C GLY A 48 3.59 8.17 5.84
N LEU A 49 2.51 8.12 5.07
CA LEU A 49 2.25 7.04 4.12
C LEU A 49 2.73 7.43 2.72
N GLY A 50 3.02 6.42 1.89
CA GLY A 50 3.29 6.63 0.48
C GLY A 50 2.01 6.59 -0.34
N TRP A 51 2.02 7.23 -1.50
CA TRP A 51 0.87 7.30 -2.39
C TRP A 51 1.25 6.90 -3.81
N GLY A 52 0.53 5.94 -4.39
CA GLY A 52 0.80 5.46 -5.74
C GLY A 52 0.55 6.50 -6.83
N GLY A 53 -0.16 7.57 -6.53
CA GLY A 53 -0.34 8.69 -7.44
C GLY A 53 0.94 9.45 -7.75
N ASP A 54 1.97 9.33 -6.91
CA ASP A 54 3.29 9.93 -7.16
C ASP A 54 4.19 9.08 -8.05
N TRP A 55 3.79 7.86 -8.36
CA TRP A 55 4.62 6.97 -9.19
C TRP A 55 4.70 7.46 -10.63
N THR A 56 5.87 7.31 -11.25
CA THR A 56 6.12 7.87 -12.58
C THR A 56 5.88 6.87 -13.72
N SER A 57 6.08 5.58 -13.49
CA SER A 57 5.90 4.59 -14.57
C SER A 57 4.48 4.01 -14.63
N ILE A 58 3.93 3.59 -13.49
CA ILE A 58 2.56 3.12 -13.40
C ILE A 58 1.89 3.90 -12.26
N VAL A 59 1.11 4.92 -12.62
CA VAL A 59 0.40 5.74 -11.64
C VAL A 59 -0.78 4.94 -11.09
N ASP A 60 -0.87 4.82 -9.77
CA ASP A 60 -1.93 4.08 -9.09
C ASP A 60 -2.53 4.97 -8.00
N LYS A 61 -3.45 5.84 -8.40
CA LYS A 61 -4.02 6.86 -7.51
C LYS A 61 -4.81 6.32 -6.32
N PRO A 62 -5.52 5.17 -6.41
CA PRO A 62 -6.18 4.59 -5.23
C PRO A 62 -5.22 3.96 -4.22
N HIS A 63 -3.95 3.80 -4.55
CA HIS A 63 -3.01 3.01 -3.77
C HIS A 63 -2.29 3.83 -2.71
N VAL A 64 -2.33 3.36 -1.45
CA VAL A 64 -1.61 3.93 -0.31
C VAL A 64 -0.82 2.82 0.36
N TYR A 65 0.40 3.08 0.78
CA TYR A 65 1.29 2.05 1.30
C TYR A 65 2.19 2.56 2.42
N LEU A 66 2.73 1.63 3.20
CA LEU A 66 3.79 1.93 4.18
C LEU A 66 5.11 2.09 3.40
N PRO A 67 5.79 3.24 3.50
CA PRO A 67 6.99 3.50 2.70
C PRO A 67 8.29 2.94 3.29
N ASP A 68 8.23 2.26 4.42
CA ASP A 68 9.41 1.77 5.16
C ASP A 68 10.32 0.88 4.31
N TRP A 69 9.76 0.19 3.32
CA TRP A 69 10.49 -0.70 2.43
C TRP A 69 10.52 -0.20 0.99
N GLY A 70 10.31 1.10 0.78
CA GLY A 70 10.26 1.71 -0.55
C GLY A 70 8.91 1.54 -1.22
N SER A 71 8.85 1.80 -2.52
CA SER A 71 7.61 1.81 -3.28
C SER A 71 7.25 0.45 -3.91
N GLY A 72 8.00 -0.60 -3.61
CA GLY A 72 7.76 -1.93 -4.15
C GLY A 72 7.96 -3.01 -3.10
N THR A 73 8.15 -4.23 -3.53
CA THR A 73 8.30 -5.39 -2.65
C THR A 73 9.72 -5.98 -2.65
N GLY A 74 10.64 -5.38 -3.40
CA GLY A 74 12.00 -5.91 -3.53
C GLY A 74 12.74 -6.01 -2.20
N VAL A 75 12.67 -4.94 -1.40
CA VAL A 75 13.34 -4.91 -0.08
C VAL A 75 12.72 -5.93 0.87
N LEU A 76 11.39 -6.05 0.86
CA LEU A 76 10.70 -7.06 1.68
C LEU A 76 11.15 -8.47 1.33
N LYS A 77 11.24 -8.80 0.06
CA LYS A 77 11.69 -10.12 -0.40
C LYS A 77 13.13 -10.37 -0.03
N GLN A 78 13.98 -9.37 -0.16
CA GLN A 78 15.39 -9.48 0.18
C GLN A 78 15.59 -9.67 1.68
N GLN A 79 14.84 -8.93 2.48
CA GLN A 79 14.99 -8.90 3.94
C GLN A 79 14.33 -10.10 4.63
N TYR A 80 13.13 -10.47 4.21
CA TYR A 80 12.33 -11.50 4.88
C TYR A 80 12.17 -12.79 4.08
N GLY A 81 12.32 -12.74 2.76
CA GLY A 81 12.17 -13.88 1.88
C GLY A 81 10.72 -14.26 1.61
N THR A 82 9.93 -14.48 2.66
CA THR A 82 8.53 -14.88 2.56
C THR A 82 7.64 -13.98 3.41
N PHE A 83 6.35 -13.93 3.06
CA PHE A 83 5.36 -13.20 3.85
C PHE A 83 5.24 -13.79 5.26
N GLU A 84 5.34 -15.10 5.41
CA GLU A 84 5.26 -15.75 6.72
C GLU A 84 6.34 -15.25 7.68
N ARG A 85 7.54 -15.09 7.20
CA ARG A 85 8.63 -14.53 8.03
C ARG A 85 8.35 -13.08 8.41
N PHE A 86 7.84 -12.30 7.47
CA PHE A 86 7.46 -10.91 7.74
C PHE A 86 6.34 -10.84 8.78
N LYS A 87 5.33 -11.70 8.64
CA LYS A 87 4.20 -11.77 9.55
C LYS A 87 4.63 -12.14 10.98
N GLN A 88 5.66 -12.93 11.13
CA GLN A 88 6.19 -13.29 12.45
C GLN A 88 6.67 -12.08 13.23
N THR A 89 7.17 -11.03 12.56
CA THR A 89 7.59 -9.80 13.24
C THR A 89 6.40 -9.09 13.88
N TRP A 90 5.22 -9.19 13.31
CA TRP A 90 4.01 -8.59 13.87
C TRP A 90 3.64 -9.21 15.22
N ALA A 91 3.79 -10.51 15.34
CA ALA A 91 3.50 -11.21 16.61
C ALA A 91 4.45 -10.77 17.71
N ILE A 92 5.72 -10.55 17.39
CA ILE A 92 6.72 -10.07 18.35
C ILE A 92 6.37 -8.65 18.81
N GLU A 93 6.05 -7.77 17.88
CA GLU A 93 5.66 -6.40 18.20
C GLU A 93 4.43 -6.34 19.10
N LYS A 94 3.43 -7.18 18.83
CA LYS A 94 2.24 -7.26 19.68
C LYS A 94 2.56 -7.62 21.11
N LYS A 95 3.53 -8.48 21.34
CA LYS A 95 3.93 -8.88 22.69
C LYS A 95 4.56 -7.72 23.45
N GLU A 96 5.22 -6.81 22.76
CA GLU A 96 5.85 -5.64 23.38
C GLU A 96 4.84 -4.63 23.89
N TYR A 97 3.63 -4.61 23.30
CA TYR A 97 2.57 -3.66 23.65
C TYR A 97 1.57 -4.22 24.66
N ILE A 98 1.70 -5.45 25.04
CA ILE A 98 0.86 -6.11 26.04
C ILE A 98 1.63 -6.14 27.38
#